data_5aae8985167988cd7e8ae82a8b34b1df
#
_entry.id   5aae8985167988cd7e8ae82a8b34b1df
#
_cell.length_a   1.000
_cell.length_b   1.000
_cell.length_c   1.000
_cell.angle_alpha   90.00
_cell.angle_beta   90.00
_cell.angle_gamma   90.00
#
_symmetry.space_group_name_H-M   'P 1'
#
loop_
_entity.id
_entity.type
_entity.pdbx_description
1 polymer ?
#
loop_
_entity_poly.entity_id
_entity_poly.type
_entity_poly.pdbx_seq_one_letter_code
_entity_poly.pdbx_strand_id
1 'polypeptide(L)'
;MQQAKIWEVNMKKNNNSPLKMVFHRFLKDKAAVVAGIVFLSIVFIGIFANFLTPYDPNAADVTIRLQSPSMEHILGTDNMGRDIFSRLIMGAQTTVISAIVVICGIILVGVPLGLIAGYYGGFIDNLIMRLADIVSTFPSSLLALAVVAILGPGLMNVMIVLVALWWDPFARILRSEVLKIKGKTYILAAEASGSSRCKIITKHVLKNSLSPMIVYLTLRFAAVIMHIAGFSFIGLGTQPPQADWGVMLSDARKYIATAPMLLVWPGIAIMITIFSLNLFGEGLDNALKSTSGSGKVSKRKLDFFIKSMKNMVVPTDQSDEDEDDDYVLEVKNLSTYYFVDSDNPVKSVNNVSMNIRRGKITAIIGESGSGKSTIAMSVLNLIDNPGKVVNGEILLDGVDLLKLSEKEQKNIYGKEISAVFQEPVSALNPVVKVKKQMMECITLHNKIPHEEAYERCIDALKKVRMRNSKEVMEKYPFELSGGMCQRIMIAMAIVSDSKILIADEPTSGLDLTVQAVILEELKKIRDSGVSILLITHDLGIVAQMADYVYVMSNGEVEESGNVYDIFKNYQ
;
A
#
# COMPACT_ATOMS: atom_id res chain seq x y z
N MET A 1 -33.17 6.35 -24.54
CA MET A 1 -34.02 6.10 -23.34
C MET A 1 -33.70 4.78 -22.61
N GLN A 2 -33.35 3.69 -23.30
CA GLN A 2 -32.95 2.43 -22.66
C GLN A 2 -31.58 2.49 -21.98
N GLN A 3 -30.61 3.19 -22.57
CA GLN A 3 -29.26 3.35 -21.95
C GLN A 3 -29.29 4.20 -20.66
N ALA A 4 -30.13 5.24 -20.59
CA ALA A 4 -30.30 6.02 -19.36
C ALA A 4 -30.87 5.17 -18.20
N LYS A 5 -31.81 4.24 -18.50
CA LYS A 5 -32.32 3.31 -17.48
C LYS A 5 -31.28 2.30 -16.99
N ILE A 6 -30.36 1.86 -17.85
CA ILE A 6 -29.26 0.96 -17.47
C ILE A 6 -28.26 1.72 -16.58
N TRP A 7 -28.00 2.99 -16.85
CA TRP A 7 -27.17 3.87 -16.03
C TRP A 7 -27.80 4.15 -14.65
N GLU A 8 -29.10 4.43 -14.58
CA GLU A 8 -29.82 4.60 -13.30
C GLU A 8 -29.87 3.33 -12.46
N VAL A 9 -30.01 2.15 -13.08
CA VAL A 9 -30.02 0.86 -12.39
C VAL A 9 -28.62 0.53 -11.85
N ASN A 10 -27.54 0.86 -12.58
CA ASN A 10 -26.17 0.67 -12.12
C ASN A 10 -25.75 1.67 -11.03
N MET A 11 -26.24 2.93 -11.10
CA MET A 11 -25.99 3.91 -10.04
C MET A 11 -26.72 3.59 -8.72
N LYS A 12 -27.91 2.98 -8.77
CA LYS A 12 -28.64 2.53 -7.56
C LYS A 12 -28.02 1.29 -6.89
N LYS A 13 -27.21 0.50 -7.60
CA LYS A 13 -26.59 -0.72 -7.05
C LYS A 13 -25.28 -0.48 -6.28
N ASN A 14 -24.68 0.72 -6.37
CA ASN A 14 -23.36 1.01 -5.81
C ASN A 14 -23.35 2.01 -4.64
N ASN A 15 -24.44 2.07 -3.87
CA ASN A 15 -24.52 2.86 -2.63
C ASN A 15 -23.96 2.08 -1.42
N ASN A 16 -22.93 1.28 -1.62
CA ASN A 16 -22.22 0.63 -0.54
C ASN A 16 -21.19 1.59 0.06
N SER A 17 -21.42 2.01 1.30
CA SER A 17 -20.43 2.80 2.04
C SER A 17 -19.09 2.03 2.07
N PRO A 18 -17.92 2.73 2.08
CA PRO A 18 -16.60 2.08 2.13
C PRO A 18 -16.48 1.03 3.25
N LEU A 19 -17.13 1.27 4.39
CA LEU A 19 -17.20 0.33 5.51
C LEU A 19 -17.93 -0.98 5.15
N LYS A 20 -19.02 -0.91 4.36
CA LYS A 20 -19.73 -2.13 3.91
C LYS A 20 -18.88 -2.96 2.95
N MET A 21 -18.08 -2.32 2.12
CA MET A 21 -17.15 -3.02 1.23
C MET A 21 -16.05 -3.73 2.01
N VAL A 22 -15.42 -3.07 2.98
CA VAL A 22 -14.41 -3.66 3.88
C VAL A 22 -15.02 -4.85 4.64
N PHE A 23 -16.21 -4.68 5.22
CA PHE A 23 -16.90 -5.74 5.96
C PHE A 23 -17.24 -6.95 5.06
N HIS A 24 -17.75 -6.71 3.86
CA HIS A 24 -18.05 -7.79 2.91
C HIS A 24 -16.80 -8.56 2.47
N ARG A 25 -15.67 -7.88 2.32
CA ARG A 25 -14.37 -8.50 2.00
C ARG A 25 -13.82 -9.29 3.18
N PHE A 26 -13.91 -8.73 4.38
CA PHE A 26 -13.54 -9.43 5.61
C PHE A 26 -14.30 -10.75 5.77
N LEU A 27 -15.62 -10.76 5.49
CA LEU A 27 -16.45 -11.98 5.54
C LEU A 27 -16.04 -13.05 4.51
N LYS A 28 -15.30 -12.71 3.46
CA LYS A 28 -14.77 -13.68 2.50
C LYS A 28 -13.56 -14.47 3.04
N ASP A 29 -12.86 -13.93 4.02
CA ASP A 29 -11.75 -14.60 4.71
C ASP A 29 -12.28 -15.44 5.88
N LYS A 30 -12.52 -16.72 5.62
CA LYS A 30 -13.09 -17.65 6.60
C LYS A 30 -12.23 -17.80 7.86
N ALA A 31 -10.90 -17.76 7.72
CA ALA A 31 -9.99 -17.88 8.86
C ALA A 31 -10.09 -16.65 9.77
N ALA A 32 -10.09 -15.46 9.19
CA ALA A 32 -10.25 -14.21 9.93
C ALA A 32 -11.63 -14.11 10.62
N VAL A 33 -12.70 -14.56 9.95
CA VAL A 33 -14.06 -14.59 10.52
C VAL A 33 -14.12 -15.51 11.73
N VAL A 34 -13.61 -16.75 11.60
CA VAL A 34 -13.58 -17.70 12.73
C VAL A 34 -12.73 -17.14 13.88
N ALA A 35 -11.57 -16.59 13.59
CA ALA A 35 -10.71 -15.95 14.58
C ALA A 35 -11.41 -14.76 15.29
N GLY A 36 -12.13 -13.94 14.52
CA GLY A 36 -12.95 -12.84 15.07
C GLY A 36 -14.05 -13.34 15.99
N ILE A 37 -14.75 -14.41 15.63
CA ILE A 37 -15.78 -15.04 16.48
C ILE A 37 -15.15 -15.57 17.77
N VAL A 38 -14.02 -16.28 17.69
CA VAL A 38 -13.31 -16.82 18.87
C VAL A 38 -12.89 -15.66 19.79
N PHE A 39 -12.27 -14.61 19.25
CA PHE A 39 -11.87 -13.46 20.05
C PHE A 39 -13.06 -12.76 20.72
N LEU A 40 -14.14 -12.50 19.97
CA LEU A 40 -15.35 -11.89 20.52
C LEU A 40 -16.01 -12.76 21.59
N SER A 41 -15.95 -14.09 21.44
CA SER A 41 -16.43 -15.02 22.46
C SER A 41 -15.61 -14.92 23.75
N ILE A 42 -14.28 -14.79 23.65
CA ILE A 42 -13.40 -14.58 24.82
C ILE A 42 -13.70 -13.25 25.49
N VAL A 43 -13.89 -12.17 24.74
CA VAL A 43 -14.29 -10.87 25.26
C VAL A 43 -15.66 -10.96 25.96
N PHE A 44 -16.62 -11.64 25.34
CA PHE A 44 -17.95 -11.88 25.93
C PHE A 44 -17.84 -12.65 27.27
N ILE A 45 -17.06 -13.74 27.29
CA ILE A 45 -16.78 -14.50 28.51
C ILE A 45 -16.17 -13.59 29.58
N GLY A 46 -15.20 -12.72 29.23
CA GLY A 46 -14.59 -11.78 30.16
C GLY A 46 -15.58 -10.74 30.71
N ILE A 47 -16.46 -10.19 29.87
CA ILE A 47 -17.47 -9.20 30.33
C ILE A 47 -18.49 -9.85 31.28
N PHE A 48 -18.93 -11.05 30.96
CA PHE A 48 -19.95 -11.77 31.73
C PHE A 48 -19.35 -12.79 32.70
N ALA A 49 -18.06 -12.69 33.02
CA ALA A 49 -17.37 -13.66 33.88
C ALA A 49 -18.05 -13.89 35.21
N ASN A 50 -18.51 -12.85 35.90
CA ASN A 50 -19.21 -12.94 37.17
C ASN A 50 -20.52 -13.75 37.14
N PHE A 51 -21.14 -13.86 35.94
CA PHE A 51 -22.37 -14.65 35.76
C PHE A 51 -22.08 -16.07 35.25
N LEU A 52 -20.91 -16.27 34.61
CA LEU A 52 -20.53 -17.54 33.97
C LEU A 52 -19.72 -18.45 34.91
N THR A 53 -19.16 -17.92 36.01
CA THR A 53 -18.40 -18.70 36.98
C THR A 53 -19.31 -19.53 37.85
N PRO A 54 -19.18 -20.88 37.85
CA PRO A 54 -20.00 -21.73 38.72
C PRO A 54 -19.63 -21.65 40.22
N TYR A 55 -18.38 -21.33 40.51
CA TYR A 55 -17.84 -21.17 41.87
C TYR A 55 -17.16 -19.81 42.03
N ASP A 56 -17.04 -19.35 43.29
CA ASP A 56 -16.22 -18.17 43.61
C ASP A 56 -14.75 -18.48 43.26
N PRO A 57 -14.15 -17.77 42.26
CA PRO A 57 -12.80 -18.04 41.81
C PRO A 57 -11.71 -17.79 42.88
N ASN A 58 -12.04 -17.13 43.98
CA ASN A 58 -11.12 -16.80 45.05
C ASN A 58 -11.34 -17.66 46.33
N ALA A 59 -12.44 -18.41 46.39
CA ALA A 59 -12.73 -19.28 47.52
C ALA A 59 -11.72 -20.45 47.56
N ALA A 60 -10.91 -20.48 48.64
CA ALA A 60 -9.93 -21.52 48.86
C ALA A 60 -10.47 -22.61 49.80
N ASP A 61 -10.31 -23.88 49.36
CA ASP A 61 -10.63 -25.05 50.20
C ASP A 61 -9.46 -26.06 50.10
N VAL A 62 -8.61 -26.08 51.09
CA VAL A 62 -7.43 -26.95 51.14
C VAL A 62 -7.75 -28.45 51.17
N THR A 63 -9.01 -28.84 51.48
CA THR A 63 -9.43 -30.24 51.51
C THR A 63 -9.55 -30.86 50.11
N ILE A 64 -9.82 -30.03 49.12
CA ILE A 64 -9.97 -30.43 47.72
C ILE A 64 -8.79 -29.96 46.82
N ARG A 65 -7.65 -29.74 47.42
CA ARG A 65 -6.44 -29.24 46.80
C ARG A 65 -5.91 -30.23 45.74
N LEU A 66 -5.57 -29.72 44.54
CA LEU A 66 -5.00 -30.47 43.43
C LEU A 66 -5.87 -31.66 42.96
N GLN A 67 -7.17 -31.57 43.10
CA GLN A 67 -8.08 -32.57 42.57
C GLN A 67 -8.04 -32.62 41.06
N SER A 68 -8.09 -33.85 40.51
CA SER A 68 -8.24 -34.11 39.09
C SER A 68 -9.62 -33.63 38.60
N PRO A 69 -9.77 -33.40 37.26
CA PRO A 69 -11.08 -33.08 36.68
C PRO A 69 -12.18 -34.03 37.10
N SER A 70 -13.32 -33.48 37.50
CA SER A 70 -14.50 -34.19 38.00
C SER A 70 -15.78 -33.52 37.50
N MET A 71 -16.97 -34.13 37.80
CA MET A 71 -18.25 -33.51 37.50
C MET A 71 -18.53 -32.25 38.32
N GLU A 72 -17.95 -32.14 39.52
CA GLU A 72 -18.04 -30.95 40.37
C GLU A 72 -17.04 -29.88 39.93
N HIS A 73 -15.80 -30.28 39.60
CA HIS A 73 -14.74 -29.39 39.18
C HIS A 73 -14.25 -29.80 37.76
N ILE A 74 -14.85 -29.24 36.73
CA ILE A 74 -14.67 -29.64 35.31
C ILE A 74 -13.17 -29.70 34.89
N LEU A 75 -12.36 -28.73 35.33
CA LEU A 75 -10.91 -28.70 35.06
C LEU A 75 -10.06 -29.06 36.29
N GLY A 76 -10.71 -29.50 37.39
CA GLY A 76 -10.05 -29.77 38.65
C GLY A 76 -9.84 -28.51 39.50
N THR A 77 -9.04 -28.66 40.58
CA THR A 77 -8.74 -27.58 41.53
C THR A 77 -7.25 -27.24 41.55
N ASP A 78 -6.95 -26.02 41.94
CA ASP A 78 -5.56 -25.55 42.04
C ASP A 78 -4.87 -25.92 43.39
N ASN A 79 -3.70 -25.37 43.62
CA ASN A 79 -2.90 -25.59 44.82
C ASN A 79 -3.53 -25.08 46.15
N MET A 80 -4.57 -24.25 46.08
CA MET A 80 -5.36 -23.76 47.18
C MET A 80 -6.75 -24.39 47.23
N GLY A 81 -7.07 -25.33 46.35
CA GLY A 81 -8.39 -25.93 46.19
C GLY A 81 -9.41 -25.05 45.50
N ARG A 82 -8.97 -24.00 44.80
CA ARG A 82 -9.85 -23.12 44.01
C ARG A 82 -10.19 -23.76 42.66
N ASP A 83 -11.43 -23.59 42.18
CA ASP A 83 -11.89 -24.16 40.92
C ASP A 83 -11.15 -23.52 39.71
N ILE A 84 -10.45 -24.34 38.93
CA ILE A 84 -9.65 -23.89 37.79
C ILE A 84 -10.53 -23.30 36.68
N PHE A 85 -11.69 -23.89 36.39
CA PHE A 85 -12.61 -23.40 35.35
C PHE A 85 -13.15 -22.00 35.68
N SER A 86 -13.60 -21.77 36.90
CA SER A 86 -14.02 -20.45 37.36
C SER A 86 -12.89 -19.42 37.32
N ARG A 87 -11.67 -19.81 37.73
CA ARG A 87 -10.47 -18.96 37.64
C ARG A 87 -10.06 -18.65 36.20
N LEU A 88 -10.23 -19.57 35.28
CA LEU A 88 -9.92 -19.38 33.86
C LEU A 88 -10.87 -18.35 33.20
N ILE A 89 -12.16 -18.43 33.53
CA ILE A 89 -13.19 -17.46 33.11
C ILE A 89 -12.91 -16.07 33.69
N MET A 90 -12.66 -15.99 35.00
CA MET A 90 -12.36 -14.73 35.68
C MET A 90 -11.01 -14.16 35.20
N GLY A 91 -10.03 -15.02 34.88
CA GLY A 91 -8.76 -14.63 34.27
C GLY A 91 -8.93 -13.96 32.91
N ALA A 92 -9.93 -14.38 32.11
CA ALA A 92 -10.28 -13.68 30.86
C ALA A 92 -10.73 -12.24 31.14
N GLN A 93 -11.57 -12.01 32.17
CA GLN A 93 -11.95 -10.66 32.57
C GLN A 93 -10.73 -9.83 32.94
N THR A 94 -9.90 -10.30 33.84
CA THR A 94 -8.75 -9.54 34.37
C THR A 94 -7.74 -9.27 33.23
N THR A 95 -7.35 -10.28 32.47
CA THR A 95 -6.30 -10.15 31.44
C THR A 95 -6.80 -9.38 30.21
N VAL A 96 -7.97 -9.76 29.66
CA VAL A 96 -8.45 -9.18 28.37
C VAL A 96 -9.04 -7.78 28.56
N ILE A 97 -9.82 -7.56 29.61
CA ILE A 97 -10.40 -6.23 29.88
C ILE A 97 -9.31 -5.22 30.25
N SER A 98 -8.30 -5.64 31.03
CA SER A 98 -7.15 -4.78 31.31
C SER A 98 -6.37 -4.43 30.03
N ALA A 99 -6.21 -5.37 29.11
CA ALA A 99 -5.58 -5.09 27.82
C ALA A 99 -6.41 -4.10 26.98
N ILE A 100 -7.75 -4.19 27.00
CA ILE A 100 -8.63 -3.20 26.36
C ILE A 100 -8.40 -1.80 26.96
N VAL A 101 -8.35 -1.70 28.28
CA VAL A 101 -8.11 -0.41 28.97
C VAL A 101 -6.76 0.18 28.57
N VAL A 102 -5.69 -0.64 28.53
CA VAL A 102 -4.35 -0.19 28.08
C VAL A 102 -4.38 0.31 26.64
N ILE A 103 -5.00 -0.43 25.73
CA ILE A 103 -5.13 -0.02 24.32
C ILE A 103 -5.92 1.28 24.20
N CYS A 104 -7.02 1.44 24.92
CA CYS A 104 -7.78 2.70 24.97
C CYS A 104 -6.90 3.85 25.48
N GLY A 105 -6.10 3.62 26.51
CA GLY A 105 -5.14 4.59 27.04
C GLY A 105 -4.07 4.99 26.01
N ILE A 106 -3.49 4.02 25.31
CA ILE A 106 -2.52 4.27 24.22
C ILE A 106 -3.15 5.11 23.10
N ILE A 107 -4.38 4.82 22.71
CA ILE A 107 -5.13 5.59 21.71
C ILE A 107 -5.38 7.02 22.21
N LEU A 108 -5.83 7.17 23.44
CA LEU A 108 -6.14 8.46 24.05
C LEU A 108 -4.92 9.40 24.10
N VAL A 109 -3.73 8.85 24.30
CA VAL A 109 -2.47 9.61 24.33
C VAL A 109 -1.86 9.73 22.93
N GLY A 110 -1.70 8.62 22.22
CA GLY A 110 -0.96 8.55 20.97
C GLY A 110 -1.67 9.24 19.79
N VAL A 111 -3.01 9.17 19.71
CA VAL A 111 -3.75 9.82 18.61
C VAL A 111 -3.64 11.34 18.67
N PRO A 112 -3.94 12.04 19.78
CA PRO A 112 -3.77 13.48 19.83
C PRO A 112 -2.33 13.93 19.57
N LEU A 113 -1.35 13.26 20.18
CA LEU A 113 0.07 13.61 19.98
C LEU A 113 0.53 13.41 18.54
N GLY A 114 0.18 12.30 17.89
CA GLY A 114 0.51 12.04 16.50
C GLY A 114 -0.18 12.99 15.51
N LEU A 115 -1.46 13.32 15.74
CA LEU A 115 -2.19 14.31 14.94
C LEU A 115 -1.57 15.70 15.05
N ILE A 116 -1.28 16.15 16.27
CA ILE A 116 -0.71 17.47 16.54
C ILE A 116 0.69 17.56 15.94
N ALA A 117 1.55 16.58 16.16
CA ALA A 117 2.89 16.53 15.57
C ALA A 117 2.85 16.59 14.05
N GLY A 118 2.06 15.72 13.40
CA GLY A 118 1.98 15.66 11.94
C GLY A 118 1.33 16.88 11.29
N TYR A 119 0.28 17.44 11.90
CA TYR A 119 -0.44 18.56 11.32
C TYR A 119 0.28 19.91 11.49
N TYR A 120 0.73 20.22 12.70
CA TYR A 120 1.38 21.50 12.98
C TYR A 120 2.84 21.54 12.53
N GLY A 121 3.58 20.43 12.69
CA GLY A 121 5.00 20.37 12.30
C GLY A 121 5.90 21.26 13.18
N GLY A 122 7.09 21.59 12.67
CA GLY A 122 8.00 22.54 13.29
C GLY A 122 8.43 22.19 14.72
N PHE A 123 8.39 23.17 15.63
CA PHE A 123 8.83 23.00 17.01
C PHE A 123 7.98 21.98 17.79
N ILE A 124 6.66 21.98 17.59
CA ILE A 124 5.72 21.05 18.28
C ILE A 124 6.02 19.61 17.87
N ASP A 125 6.20 19.37 16.58
CA ASP A 125 6.58 18.07 16.05
C ASP A 125 7.91 17.60 16.64
N ASN A 126 8.92 18.44 16.60
CA ASN A 126 10.22 18.12 17.17
C ASN A 126 10.15 17.80 18.66
N LEU A 127 9.39 18.57 19.45
CA LEU A 127 9.23 18.32 20.88
C LEU A 127 8.59 16.96 21.16
N ILE A 128 7.45 16.66 20.49
CA ILE A 128 6.73 15.39 20.68
C ILE A 128 7.59 14.21 20.24
N MET A 129 8.29 14.33 19.09
CA MET A 129 9.13 13.24 18.59
C MET A 129 10.39 13.05 19.45
N ARG A 130 10.97 14.10 20.04
CA ARG A 130 12.07 13.97 21.02
C ARG A 130 11.63 13.25 22.29
N LEU A 131 10.43 13.55 22.81
CA LEU A 131 9.88 12.79 23.92
C LEU A 131 9.68 11.31 23.55
N ALA A 132 9.16 11.04 22.36
CA ALA A 132 9.04 9.69 21.83
C ALA A 132 10.41 8.99 21.67
N ASP A 133 11.45 9.72 21.24
CA ASP A 133 12.82 9.19 21.12
C ASP A 133 13.39 8.81 22.49
N ILE A 134 13.18 9.63 23.52
CA ILE A 134 13.63 9.35 24.90
C ILE A 134 13.00 8.04 25.40
N VAL A 135 11.68 7.88 25.21
CA VAL A 135 10.97 6.65 25.63
C VAL A 135 11.49 5.44 24.86
N SER A 136 11.71 5.57 23.56
CA SER A 136 12.18 4.46 22.69
C SER A 136 13.67 4.10 22.86
N THR A 137 14.48 4.93 23.52
CA THR A 137 15.91 4.69 23.72
C THR A 137 16.18 3.44 24.56
N PHE A 138 15.28 3.14 25.49
CA PHE A 138 15.39 1.97 26.34
C PHE A 138 14.53 0.82 25.81
N PRO A 139 14.97 -0.46 25.96
CA PRO A 139 14.10 -1.60 25.71
C PRO A 139 12.82 -1.48 26.56
N SER A 140 11.68 -1.28 25.90
CA SER A 140 10.40 -0.92 26.57
C SER A 140 9.98 -1.91 27.65
N SER A 141 10.24 -3.21 27.47
CA SER A 141 9.95 -4.25 28.46
C SER A 141 10.81 -4.12 29.73
N LEU A 142 12.11 -3.80 29.57
CA LEU A 142 13.01 -3.61 30.71
C LEU A 142 12.66 -2.32 31.47
N LEU A 143 12.39 -1.24 30.75
CA LEU A 143 11.99 0.02 31.34
C LEU A 143 10.65 -0.13 32.09
N ALA A 144 9.67 -0.82 31.50
CA ALA A 144 8.40 -1.10 32.15
C ALA A 144 8.58 -1.93 33.44
N LEU A 145 9.44 -2.96 33.41
CA LEU A 145 9.77 -3.76 34.57
C LEU A 145 10.37 -2.92 35.70
N ALA A 146 11.35 -2.07 35.38
CA ALA A 146 12.01 -1.20 36.36
C ALA A 146 11.01 -0.20 36.99
N VAL A 147 10.16 0.44 36.14
CA VAL A 147 9.18 1.42 36.64
C VAL A 147 8.10 0.74 37.49
N VAL A 148 7.59 -0.43 37.08
CA VAL A 148 6.61 -1.19 37.90
C VAL A 148 7.24 -1.65 39.21
N ALA A 149 8.50 -2.08 39.22
CA ALA A 149 9.21 -2.46 40.44
C ALA A 149 9.33 -1.29 41.44
N ILE A 150 9.51 -0.06 40.96
CA ILE A 150 9.57 1.16 41.76
C ILE A 150 8.18 1.56 42.29
N LEU A 151 7.14 1.50 41.43
CA LEU A 151 5.77 1.85 41.80
C LEU A 151 5.12 0.82 42.74
N GLY A 152 5.70 -0.36 42.81
CA GLY A 152 5.17 -1.52 43.54
C GLY A 152 4.26 -2.41 42.67
N PRO A 153 4.06 -3.67 43.13
CA PRO A 153 3.24 -4.63 42.41
C PRO A 153 1.76 -4.21 42.36
N GLY A 154 1.12 -4.43 41.24
CA GLY A 154 -0.30 -4.15 41.06
C GLY A 154 -0.68 -3.96 39.61
N LEU A 155 -1.83 -4.51 39.22
CA LEU A 155 -2.32 -4.47 37.83
C LEU A 155 -2.49 -3.03 37.33
N MET A 156 -2.97 -2.11 38.15
CA MET A 156 -3.12 -0.70 37.78
C MET A 156 -1.78 -0.04 37.45
N ASN A 157 -0.73 -0.31 38.23
CA ASN A 157 0.62 0.20 37.96
C ASN A 157 1.15 -0.31 36.63
N VAL A 158 0.95 -1.61 36.36
CA VAL A 158 1.32 -2.20 35.03
C VAL A 158 0.57 -1.50 33.92
N MET A 159 -0.74 -1.29 34.03
CA MET A 159 -1.53 -0.63 32.96
C MET A 159 -1.06 0.81 32.71
N ILE A 160 -0.84 1.60 33.78
CA ILE A 160 -0.35 2.98 33.67
C ILE A 160 1.01 3.02 32.95
N VAL A 161 1.94 2.16 33.36
CA VAL A 161 3.28 2.09 32.78
C VAL A 161 3.25 1.68 31.31
N LEU A 162 2.43 0.69 30.94
CA LEU A 162 2.26 0.29 29.55
C LEU A 162 1.71 1.43 28.70
N VAL A 163 0.72 2.18 29.17
CA VAL A 163 0.20 3.37 28.47
C VAL A 163 1.29 4.42 28.31
N ALA A 164 2.00 4.73 29.39
CA ALA A 164 3.03 5.78 29.43
C ALA A 164 4.24 5.48 28.50
N LEU A 165 4.55 4.19 28.29
CA LEU A 165 5.72 3.78 27.51
C LEU A 165 5.39 3.31 26.07
N TRP A 166 4.11 3.10 25.72
CA TRP A 166 3.77 2.46 24.43
C TRP A 166 2.92 3.32 23.49
N TRP A 167 2.73 4.60 23.82
CA TRP A 167 2.04 5.54 22.93
C TRP A 167 2.88 6.00 21.73
N ASP A 168 4.22 5.98 21.87
CA ASP A 168 5.16 6.57 20.90
C ASP A 168 5.14 5.92 19.51
N PRO A 169 5.14 4.58 19.32
CA PRO A 169 5.08 4.00 17.97
C PRO A 169 3.74 4.31 17.28
N PHE A 170 2.67 4.42 18.10
CA PHE A 170 1.35 4.77 17.61
C PHE A 170 1.30 6.21 17.10
N ALA A 171 1.86 7.15 17.88
CA ALA A 171 1.98 8.54 17.50
C ALA A 171 2.85 8.73 16.23
N ARG A 172 3.95 7.99 16.08
CA ARG A 172 4.83 8.04 14.90
C ARG A 172 4.13 7.57 13.63
N ILE A 173 3.40 6.45 13.70
CA ILE A 173 2.64 5.94 12.55
C ILE A 173 1.59 6.97 12.14
N LEU A 174 0.83 7.50 13.10
CA LEU A 174 -0.20 8.49 12.81
C LEU A 174 0.39 9.77 12.22
N ARG A 175 1.49 10.28 12.80
CA ARG A 175 2.22 11.43 12.26
C ARG A 175 2.62 11.22 10.80
N SER A 176 3.17 10.05 10.47
CA SER A 176 3.56 9.71 9.08
C SER A 176 2.35 9.76 8.13
N GLU A 177 1.22 9.19 8.54
CA GLU A 177 0.00 9.23 7.72
C GLU A 177 -0.58 10.65 7.59
N VAL A 178 -0.53 11.43 8.65
CA VAL A 178 -0.97 12.85 8.64
C VAL A 178 -0.13 13.67 7.65
N LEU A 179 1.19 13.48 7.63
CA LEU A 179 2.09 14.17 6.69
C LEU A 179 1.76 13.81 5.23
N LYS A 180 1.48 12.54 4.93
CA LYS A 180 1.05 12.10 3.58
C LYS A 180 -0.28 12.74 3.17
N ILE A 181 -1.23 12.83 4.11
CA ILE A 181 -2.59 13.34 3.83
C ILE A 181 -2.57 14.86 3.70
N LYS A 182 -1.80 15.57 4.51
CA LYS A 182 -1.72 17.04 4.53
C LYS A 182 -1.35 17.63 3.16
N GLY A 183 -0.53 16.94 2.36
CA GLY A 183 -0.17 17.36 1.00
C GLY A 183 -1.22 17.09 -0.08
N LYS A 184 -2.34 16.46 0.25
CA LYS A 184 -3.38 16.14 -0.75
C LYS A 184 -4.20 17.36 -1.16
N THR A 185 -4.55 17.46 -2.46
CA THR A 185 -5.28 18.57 -3.07
C THR A 185 -6.59 18.90 -2.35
N TYR A 186 -7.32 17.89 -1.86
CA TYR A 186 -8.59 18.12 -1.15
C TYR A 186 -8.41 18.78 0.23
N ILE A 187 -7.24 18.64 0.86
CA ILE A 187 -6.90 19.38 2.09
C ILE A 187 -6.65 20.85 1.77
N LEU A 188 -5.85 21.11 0.73
CA LEU A 188 -5.58 22.48 0.25
C LEU A 188 -6.89 23.18 -0.18
N ALA A 189 -7.79 22.46 -0.85
CA ALA A 189 -9.09 22.97 -1.21
C ALA A 189 -9.97 23.31 0.03
N ALA A 190 -9.92 22.49 1.08
CA ALA A 190 -10.62 22.76 2.33
C ALA A 190 -10.04 23.98 3.07
N GLU A 191 -8.73 24.17 3.04
CA GLU A 191 -8.04 25.36 3.58
C GLU A 191 -8.44 26.62 2.78
N ALA A 192 -8.37 26.55 1.46
CA ALA A 192 -8.76 27.65 0.56
C ALA A 192 -10.24 28.04 0.70
N SER A 193 -11.10 27.06 1.07
CA SER A 193 -12.53 27.30 1.37
C SER A 193 -12.78 27.85 2.78
N GLY A 194 -11.73 28.20 3.55
CA GLY A 194 -11.87 28.81 4.87
C GLY A 194 -12.24 27.83 5.99
N SER A 195 -12.11 26.51 5.80
CA SER A 195 -12.38 25.52 6.85
C SER A 195 -11.41 25.66 8.01
N SER A 196 -11.93 25.64 9.25
CA SER A 196 -11.07 25.74 10.45
C SER A 196 -10.13 24.54 10.56
N ARG A 197 -8.92 24.77 11.10
CA ARG A 197 -7.89 23.71 11.28
C ARG A 197 -8.40 22.51 12.07
N CYS A 198 -9.17 22.74 13.12
CA CYS A 198 -9.79 21.67 13.92
C CYS A 198 -10.73 20.81 13.08
N LYS A 199 -11.54 21.42 12.19
CA LYS A 199 -12.45 20.72 11.29
C LYS A 199 -11.68 19.91 10.24
N ILE A 200 -10.57 20.45 9.71
CA ILE A 200 -9.71 19.74 8.78
C ILE A 200 -9.09 18.52 9.47
N ILE A 201 -8.52 18.67 10.65
CA ILE A 201 -7.91 17.58 11.42
C ILE A 201 -8.94 16.48 11.70
N THR A 202 -10.08 16.81 12.26
CA THR A 202 -11.07 15.82 12.73
C THR A 202 -11.86 15.18 11.60
N LYS A 203 -12.25 15.95 10.59
CA LYS A 203 -13.14 15.50 9.51
C LYS A 203 -12.40 14.92 8.31
N HIS A 204 -11.25 15.47 7.95
CA HIS A 204 -10.51 15.08 6.75
C HIS A 204 -9.25 14.26 7.08
N VAL A 205 -8.40 14.72 8.00
CA VAL A 205 -7.13 14.05 8.30
C VAL A 205 -7.35 12.78 9.11
N LEU A 206 -7.97 12.85 10.29
CA LEU A 206 -8.17 11.71 11.18
C LEU A 206 -8.89 10.55 10.48
N LYS A 207 -10.00 10.82 9.77
CA LYS A 207 -10.78 9.78 9.10
C LYS A 207 -9.98 8.99 8.07
N ASN A 208 -9.09 9.67 7.35
CA ASN A 208 -8.29 9.05 6.30
C ASN A 208 -7.00 8.39 6.85
N SER A 209 -6.59 8.73 8.09
CA SER A 209 -5.42 8.13 8.75
C SER A 209 -5.76 6.86 9.54
N LEU A 210 -7.03 6.53 9.74
CA LEU A 210 -7.44 5.44 10.65
C LEU A 210 -7.09 4.04 10.12
N SER A 211 -7.12 3.81 8.81
CA SER A 211 -6.94 2.47 8.23
C SER A 211 -5.64 1.77 8.67
N PRO A 212 -4.43 2.36 8.53
CA PRO A 212 -3.19 1.72 8.97
C PRO A 212 -3.13 1.52 10.49
N MET A 213 -3.83 2.39 11.23
CA MET A 213 -3.85 2.36 12.70
C MET A 213 -4.63 1.19 13.26
N ILE A 214 -5.77 0.83 12.62
CA ILE A 214 -6.61 -0.29 13.07
C ILE A 214 -5.80 -1.59 13.02
N VAL A 215 -5.04 -1.81 11.95
CA VAL A 215 -4.17 -2.99 11.79
C VAL A 215 -3.09 -3.02 12.87
N TYR A 216 -2.41 -1.89 13.09
CA TYR A 216 -1.39 -1.80 14.13
C TYR A 216 -1.95 -2.08 15.53
N LEU A 217 -3.18 -1.62 15.82
CA LEU A 217 -3.84 -1.85 17.10
C LEU A 217 -4.09 -3.33 17.39
N THR A 218 -4.50 -4.13 16.40
CA THR A 218 -4.74 -5.57 16.61
C THR A 218 -3.47 -6.32 17.01
N LEU A 219 -2.34 -6.02 16.34
CA LEU A 219 -1.04 -6.60 16.68
C LEU A 219 -0.57 -6.15 18.08
N ARG A 220 -0.78 -4.88 18.41
CA ARG A 220 -0.41 -4.34 19.74
C ARG A 220 -1.26 -4.91 20.85
N PHE A 221 -2.52 -5.20 20.57
CA PHE A 221 -3.41 -5.79 21.57
C PHE A 221 -2.89 -7.18 22.03
N ALA A 222 -2.48 -8.03 21.10
CA ALA A 222 -1.86 -9.32 21.43
C ALA A 222 -0.59 -9.14 22.28
N ALA A 223 0.25 -8.15 21.96
CA ALA A 223 1.45 -7.84 22.73
C ALA A 223 1.12 -7.33 24.15
N VAL A 224 0.08 -6.49 24.31
CA VAL A 224 -0.37 -6.00 25.63
C VAL A 224 -0.82 -7.15 26.50
N ILE A 225 -1.63 -8.09 25.98
CA ILE A 225 -2.07 -9.29 26.71
C ILE A 225 -0.85 -10.08 27.20
N MET A 226 0.13 -10.30 26.33
CA MET A 226 1.34 -11.04 26.67
C MET A 226 2.14 -10.34 27.77
N HIS A 227 2.25 -9.01 27.75
CA HIS A 227 2.97 -8.26 28.80
C HIS A 227 2.22 -8.24 30.12
N ILE A 228 0.90 -8.04 30.14
CA ILE A 228 0.08 -8.11 31.37
C ILE A 228 0.26 -9.49 32.02
N ALA A 229 0.09 -10.57 31.24
CA ALA A 229 0.29 -11.94 31.73
C ALA A 229 1.74 -12.17 32.20
N GLY A 230 2.74 -11.64 31.49
CA GLY A 230 4.15 -11.72 31.85
C GLY A 230 4.47 -11.01 33.17
N PHE A 231 3.98 -9.78 33.37
CA PHE A 231 4.16 -9.06 34.64
C PHE A 231 3.43 -9.74 35.80
N SER A 232 2.24 -10.29 35.56
CA SER A 232 1.51 -11.08 36.57
C SER A 232 2.25 -12.38 36.90
N PHE A 233 2.85 -13.05 35.90
CA PHE A 233 3.67 -14.26 36.07
C PHE A 233 4.88 -14.04 36.98
N ILE A 234 5.56 -12.89 36.87
CA ILE A 234 6.70 -12.55 37.75
C ILE A 234 6.30 -11.90 39.06
N GLY A 235 4.99 -11.75 39.34
CA GLY A 235 4.45 -11.23 40.60
C GLY A 235 4.35 -9.71 40.68
N LEU A 236 4.54 -8.98 39.58
CA LEU A 236 4.43 -7.51 39.55
C LEU A 236 3.06 -7.01 39.05
N GLY A 237 2.26 -7.88 38.40
CA GLY A 237 0.93 -7.55 37.91
C GLY A 237 -0.17 -7.78 38.91
N THR A 238 -1.17 -8.53 38.52
CA THR A 238 -2.30 -8.92 39.37
C THR A 238 -1.81 -9.63 40.63
N GLN A 239 -2.38 -9.25 41.81
CA GLN A 239 -1.99 -9.82 43.08
C GLN A 239 -3.00 -10.87 43.54
N PRO A 240 -2.55 -11.97 44.19
CA PRO A 240 -3.46 -12.91 44.85
C PRO A 240 -4.41 -12.20 45.82
N PRO A 241 -5.68 -12.68 45.98
CA PRO A 241 -6.25 -13.90 45.44
C PRO A 241 -6.83 -13.78 44.02
N GLN A 242 -6.80 -12.59 43.40
CA GLN A 242 -7.44 -12.34 42.11
C GLN A 242 -6.97 -13.32 41.04
N ALA A 243 -7.91 -13.84 40.24
CA ALA A 243 -7.62 -14.71 39.13
C ALA A 243 -7.13 -13.88 37.89
N ASP A 244 -6.02 -14.29 37.34
CA ASP A 244 -5.40 -13.76 36.12
C ASP A 244 -4.59 -14.88 35.49
N TRP A 245 -4.57 -14.98 34.16
CA TRP A 245 -3.88 -16.09 33.50
C TRP A 245 -2.39 -16.13 33.80
N GLY A 246 -1.74 -14.98 33.96
CA GLY A 246 -0.32 -14.90 34.34
C GLY A 246 -0.07 -15.38 35.77
N VAL A 247 -0.94 -15.00 36.74
CA VAL A 247 -0.89 -15.49 38.12
C VAL A 247 -1.10 -17.01 38.15
N MET A 248 -2.07 -17.52 37.41
CA MET A 248 -2.31 -18.98 37.30
C MET A 248 -1.09 -19.74 36.79
N LEU A 249 -0.40 -19.19 35.78
CA LEU A 249 0.86 -19.77 35.29
C LEU A 249 1.98 -19.74 36.35
N SER A 250 2.06 -18.63 37.09
CA SER A 250 3.03 -18.48 38.21
C SER A 250 2.82 -19.50 39.31
N ASP A 251 1.56 -19.65 39.74
CA ASP A 251 1.14 -20.62 40.78
C ASP A 251 1.43 -22.06 40.31
N ALA A 252 1.17 -22.36 39.04
CA ALA A 252 1.37 -23.67 38.45
C ALA A 252 2.85 -24.11 38.34
N ARG A 253 3.80 -23.17 38.31
CA ARG A 253 5.24 -23.45 38.11
C ARG A 253 5.81 -24.47 39.10
N LYS A 254 5.37 -24.43 40.36
CA LYS A 254 5.84 -25.34 41.41
C LYS A 254 5.29 -26.75 41.25
N TYR A 255 4.23 -26.94 40.48
CA TYR A 255 3.47 -28.20 40.34
C TYR A 255 3.55 -28.81 38.96
N ILE A 256 4.52 -28.35 38.12
CA ILE A 256 4.65 -28.80 36.72
C ILE A 256 4.87 -30.31 36.60
N ALA A 257 5.55 -30.93 37.59
CA ALA A 257 5.81 -32.35 37.60
C ALA A 257 4.63 -33.20 38.15
N THR A 258 3.80 -32.62 39.00
CA THR A 258 2.72 -33.35 39.70
C THR A 258 1.33 -33.04 39.16
N ALA A 259 1.11 -31.82 38.68
CA ALA A 259 -0.16 -31.37 38.11
C ALA A 259 0.05 -30.43 36.90
N PRO A 260 0.58 -30.95 35.77
CA PRO A 260 0.92 -30.15 34.59
C PRO A 260 -0.26 -29.40 33.99
N MET A 261 -1.49 -29.88 34.17
CA MET A 261 -2.71 -29.27 33.64
C MET A 261 -2.98 -27.87 34.23
N LEU A 262 -2.46 -27.55 35.41
CA LEU A 262 -2.53 -26.21 35.98
C LEU A 262 -1.85 -25.16 35.09
N LEU A 263 -0.78 -25.54 34.39
CA LEU A 263 -0.05 -24.67 33.46
C LEU A 263 -0.67 -24.69 32.05
N VAL A 264 -1.17 -25.85 31.63
CA VAL A 264 -1.71 -26.05 30.27
C VAL A 264 -2.95 -25.19 30.01
N TRP A 265 -3.90 -25.14 30.95
CA TRP A 265 -5.16 -24.41 30.74
C TRP A 265 -4.98 -22.90 30.55
N PRO A 266 -4.30 -22.16 31.43
CA PRO A 266 -4.08 -20.73 31.22
C PRO A 266 -3.14 -20.49 30.03
N GLY A 267 -2.19 -21.37 29.75
CA GLY A 267 -1.33 -21.29 28.56
C GLY A 267 -2.12 -21.39 27.25
N ILE A 268 -3.04 -22.34 27.15
CA ILE A 268 -3.95 -22.48 26.00
C ILE A 268 -4.86 -21.26 25.87
N ALA A 269 -5.40 -20.72 26.97
CA ALA A 269 -6.25 -19.53 26.94
C ALA A 269 -5.51 -18.33 26.35
N ILE A 270 -4.28 -18.06 26.80
CA ILE A 270 -3.43 -16.98 26.27
C ILE A 270 -3.12 -17.25 24.77
N MET A 271 -2.71 -18.48 24.43
CA MET A 271 -2.36 -18.86 23.06
C MET A 271 -3.53 -18.66 22.08
N ILE A 272 -4.73 -19.15 22.44
CA ILE A 272 -5.92 -19.00 21.60
C ILE A 272 -6.27 -17.51 21.43
N THR A 273 -6.19 -16.74 22.51
CA THR A 273 -6.51 -15.30 22.47
C THR A 273 -5.55 -14.53 21.57
N ILE A 274 -4.23 -14.75 21.70
CA ILE A 274 -3.22 -14.09 20.88
C ILE A 274 -3.33 -14.54 19.42
N PHE A 275 -3.52 -15.84 19.17
CA PHE A 275 -3.62 -16.38 17.83
C PHE A 275 -4.88 -15.88 17.11
N SER A 276 -6.02 -15.85 17.80
CA SER A 276 -7.25 -15.31 17.24
C SER A 276 -7.13 -13.81 16.92
N LEU A 277 -6.50 -13.01 17.79
CA LEU A 277 -6.24 -11.58 17.53
C LEU A 277 -5.34 -11.36 16.32
N ASN A 278 -4.28 -12.14 16.16
CA ASN A 278 -3.35 -12.00 15.03
C ASN A 278 -4.04 -12.34 13.71
N LEU A 279 -4.76 -13.46 13.64
CA LEU A 279 -5.52 -13.83 12.42
C LEU A 279 -6.64 -12.84 12.11
N PHE A 280 -7.34 -12.34 13.12
CA PHE A 280 -8.35 -11.30 12.95
C PHE A 280 -7.73 -10.01 12.37
N GLY A 281 -6.58 -9.59 12.93
CA GLY A 281 -5.84 -8.43 12.48
C GLY A 281 -5.32 -8.55 11.05
N GLU A 282 -4.79 -9.71 10.66
CA GLU A 282 -4.34 -10.00 9.29
C GLU A 282 -5.51 -9.95 8.28
N GLY A 283 -6.65 -10.55 8.63
CA GLY A 283 -7.84 -10.50 7.78
C GLY A 283 -8.39 -9.09 7.62
N LEU A 284 -8.33 -8.28 8.67
CA LEU A 284 -8.74 -6.88 8.63
C LEU A 284 -7.78 -6.04 7.77
N ASP A 285 -6.47 -6.27 7.88
CA ASP A 285 -5.43 -5.66 7.04
C ASP A 285 -5.67 -5.97 5.54
N ASN A 286 -5.89 -7.25 5.21
CA ASN A 286 -6.19 -7.69 3.86
C ASN A 286 -7.46 -7.04 3.30
N ALA A 287 -8.51 -6.90 4.12
CA ALA A 287 -9.76 -6.25 3.73
C ALA A 287 -9.59 -4.74 3.49
N LEU A 288 -8.75 -4.05 4.28
CA LEU A 288 -8.46 -2.63 4.17
C LEU A 288 -7.51 -2.31 3.00
N LYS A 289 -6.44 -3.08 2.80
CA LYS A 289 -5.48 -2.90 1.70
C LYS A 289 -6.11 -3.09 0.33
N SER A 290 -7.05 -3.99 0.19
CA SER A 290 -7.82 -4.20 -1.04
C SER A 290 -8.63 -2.95 -1.46
N THR A 291 -8.90 -2.01 -0.54
CA THR A 291 -9.51 -0.71 -0.85
C THR A 291 -8.50 0.28 -1.44
N SER A 292 -7.20 0.04 -1.25
CA SER A 292 -6.09 0.85 -1.77
C SER A 292 -5.43 0.23 -3.03
N GLY A 293 -6.09 -0.70 -3.72
CA GLY A 293 -5.62 -1.27 -4.99
C GLY A 293 -4.63 -2.45 -4.88
N SER A 294 -4.37 -2.99 -3.68
CA SER A 294 -3.38 -4.05 -3.46
C SER A 294 -4.00 -5.37 -2.96
N GLY A 295 -5.02 -5.88 -3.64
CA GLY A 295 -5.57 -7.22 -3.39
C GLY A 295 -4.69 -8.31 -4.01
N LYS A 296 -4.16 -9.24 -3.21
CA LYS A 296 -3.57 -10.49 -3.73
C LYS A 296 -4.69 -11.32 -4.38
N VAL A 297 -4.76 -11.30 -5.69
CA VAL A 297 -5.67 -12.19 -6.44
C VAL A 297 -5.21 -13.63 -6.25
N SER A 298 -6.13 -14.53 -5.91
CA SER A 298 -5.84 -15.96 -5.80
C SER A 298 -5.28 -16.49 -7.13
N LYS A 299 -4.03 -16.96 -7.10
CA LYS A 299 -3.30 -17.47 -8.28
C LYS A 299 -4.16 -18.47 -9.11
N ARG A 300 -4.97 -19.27 -8.44
CA ARG A 300 -5.82 -20.30 -9.05
C ARG A 300 -7.01 -19.72 -9.86
N LYS A 301 -7.62 -18.61 -9.40
CA LYS A 301 -8.70 -17.92 -10.13
C LYS A 301 -8.14 -17.15 -11.32
N LEU A 302 -6.97 -16.51 -11.14
CA LEU A 302 -6.27 -15.80 -12.19
C LEU A 302 -5.86 -16.76 -13.33
N ASP A 303 -5.27 -17.92 -13.00
CA ASP A 303 -4.85 -18.93 -13.97
C ASP A 303 -6.06 -19.53 -14.73
N PHE A 304 -7.19 -19.73 -14.06
CA PHE A 304 -8.43 -20.17 -14.70
C PHE A 304 -8.96 -19.13 -15.70
N PHE A 305 -8.96 -17.85 -15.30
CA PHE A 305 -9.43 -16.75 -16.15
C PHE A 305 -8.52 -16.55 -17.38
N ILE A 306 -7.20 -16.57 -17.19
CA ILE A 306 -6.22 -16.49 -18.28
C ILE A 306 -6.38 -17.66 -19.27
N LYS A 307 -6.61 -18.88 -18.74
CA LYS A 307 -6.80 -20.08 -19.57
C LYS A 307 -8.09 -20.04 -20.38
N SER A 308 -9.16 -19.46 -19.83
CA SER A 308 -10.44 -19.30 -20.55
C SER A 308 -10.34 -18.25 -21.66
N MET A 309 -9.53 -17.18 -21.47
CA MET A 309 -9.33 -16.13 -22.47
C MET A 309 -8.46 -16.58 -23.64
N LYS A 310 -7.41 -17.40 -23.41
CA LYS A 310 -6.57 -17.96 -24.47
C LYS A 310 -7.34 -18.83 -25.47
N ASN A 311 -8.51 -19.32 -25.10
CA ASN A 311 -9.37 -20.11 -25.97
C ASN A 311 -10.41 -19.27 -26.75
N MET A 312 -10.48 -17.96 -26.52
CA MET A 312 -11.29 -17.02 -27.30
C MET A 312 -10.42 -16.31 -28.32
N VAL A 313 -10.00 -17.01 -29.34
CA VAL A 313 -9.40 -16.41 -30.54
C VAL A 313 -10.51 -15.77 -31.35
N VAL A 314 -10.63 -14.45 -31.31
CA VAL A 314 -11.45 -13.71 -32.27
C VAL A 314 -10.63 -13.58 -33.54
N PRO A 315 -11.14 -13.94 -34.71
CA PRO A 315 -10.43 -13.70 -35.98
C PRO A 315 -10.27 -12.20 -36.16
N THR A 316 -9.05 -11.72 -36.28
CA THR A 316 -8.74 -10.34 -36.66
C THR A 316 -9.01 -10.21 -38.16
N ASP A 317 -9.91 -9.30 -38.54
CA ASP A 317 -9.94 -8.79 -39.92
C ASP A 317 -8.59 -8.12 -40.18
N GLN A 318 -7.89 -8.62 -41.18
CA GLN A 318 -6.67 -8.04 -41.71
C GLN A 318 -7.05 -6.73 -42.41
N SER A 319 -6.79 -5.59 -41.73
CA SER A 319 -6.75 -4.29 -42.39
C SER A 319 -5.42 -4.18 -43.16
N ASP A 320 -5.49 -3.73 -44.41
CA ASP A 320 -4.45 -3.51 -45.39
C ASP A 320 -3.04 -3.25 -44.80
N GLU A 321 -2.22 -4.29 -44.75
CA GLU A 321 -0.79 -4.18 -44.56
C GLU A 321 -0.17 -3.72 -45.87
N ASP A 322 0.30 -2.47 -45.90
CA ASP A 322 1.27 -2.07 -46.94
C ASP A 322 2.55 -2.90 -46.71
N GLU A 323 2.94 -3.71 -47.67
CA GLU A 323 4.00 -4.73 -47.59
C GLU A 323 5.43 -4.17 -47.33
N ASP A 324 5.60 -2.86 -47.06
CA ASP A 324 6.91 -2.19 -46.97
C ASP A 324 7.09 -1.34 -45.69
N ASP A 325 6.29 -1.55 -44.62
CA ASP A 325 6.38 -0.80 -43.37
C ASP A 325 7.36 -1.46 -42.36
N ASP A 326 8.47 -0.79 -42.07
CA ASP A 326 9.46 -1.21 -41.06
C ASP A 326 8.97 -0.76 -39.65
N TYR A 327 8.51 -1.72 -38.84
CA TYR A 327 8.06 -1.51 -37.49
C TYR A 327 9.15 -1.81 -36.48
N VAL A 328 9.36 -0.89 -35.52
CA VAL A 328 10.27 -1.09 -34.36
C VAL A 328 9.59 -1.79 -33.21
N LEU A 329 8.29 -1.52 -32.99
CA LEU A 329 7.49 -2.15 -31.96
C LEU A 329 6.12 -2.54 -32.52
N GLU A 330 5.74 -3.80 -32.31
CA GLU A 330 4.43 -4.33 -32.66
C GLU A 330 3.72 -4.82 -31.41
N VAL A 331 2.51 -4.38 -31.20
CA VAL A 331 1.61 -4.84 -30.13
C VAL A 331 0.49 -5.63 -30.77
N LYS A 332 0.33 -6.91 -30.40
CA LYS A 332 -0.66 -7.82 -30.99
C LYS A 332 -1.63 -8.32 -29.94
N ASN A 333 -2.93 -8.01 -30.11
CA ASN A 333 -4.04 -8.49 -29.29
C ASN A 333 -3.81 -8.27 -27.77
N LEU A 334 -3.20 -7.15 -27.39
CA LEU A 334 -2.84 -6.83 -26.02
C LEU A 334 -4.09 -6.64 -25.15
N SER A 335 -4.14 -7.35 -24.04
CA SER A 335 -5.20 -7.18 -23.04
C SER A 335 -4.57 -7.06 -21.65
N THR A 336 -4.80 -5.92 -20.98
CA THR A 336 -4.30 -5.63 -19.63
C THR A 336 -5.45 -5.29 -18.72
N TYR A 337 -5.65 -6.11 -17.67
CA TYR A 337 -6.79 -6.01 -16.77
C TYR A 337 -6.33 -5.76 -15.33
N TYR A 338 -7.11 -4.97 -14.58
CA TYR A 338 -6.91 -4.75 -13.16
C TYR A 338 -7.95 -5.52 -12.35
N PHE A 339 -7.48 -6.44 -11.52
CA PHE A 339 -8.27 -7.34 -10.69
C PHE A 339 -8.59 -6.73 -9.33
N VAL A 340 -9.22 -5.56 -9.32
CA VAL A 340 -9.65 -4.86 -8.09
C VAL A 340 -10.74 -5.67 -7.38
N ASP A 341 -11.63 -6.32 -8.15
CA ASP A 341 -12.57 -7.33 -7.66
C ASP A 341 -12.36 -8.63 -8.43
N SER A 342 -12.33 -9.76 -7.71
CA SER A 342 -12.02 -11.07 -8.30
C SER A 342 -13.05 -11.53 -9.34
N ASP A 343 -14.27 -10.99 -9.28
CA ASP A 343 -15.38 -11.45 -10.10
C ASP A 343 -15.64 -10.52 -11.31
N ASN A 344 -15.14 -9.25 -11.26
CA ASN A 344 -15.27 -8.27 -12.36
C ASN A 344 -13.96 -7.48 -12.52
N PRO A 345 -13.00 -7.93 -13.33
CA PRO A 345 -11.80 -7.16 -13.60
C PRO A 345 -12.11 -5.91 -14.44
N VAL A 346 -11.43 -4.82 -14.15
CA VAL A 346 -11.47 -3.61 -14.98
C VAL A 346 -10.59 -3.87 -16.20
N LYS A 347 -11.19 -3.91 -17.38
CA LYS A 347 -10.51 -4.08 -18.66
C LYS A 347 -9.93 -2.74 -19.10
N SER A 348 -8.73 -2.42 -18.68
CA SER A 348 -8.08 -1.14 -19.01
C SER A 348 -7.58 -1.10 -20.45
N VAL A 349 -7.09 -2.23 -20.96
CA VAL A 349 -6.75 -2.45 -22.38
C VAL A 349 -7.38 -3.78 -22.78
N ASN A 350 -8.12 -3.80 -23.87
CA ASN A 350 -8.89 -4.97 -24.30
C ASN A 350 -8.67 -5.22 -25.79
N ASN A 351 -7.91 -6.25 -26.11
CA ASN A 351 -7.61 -6.70 -27.49
C ASN A 351 -7.06 -5.59 -28.41
N VAL A 352 -6.09 -4.81 -27.92
CA VAL A 352 -5.48 -3.72 -28.68
C VAL A 352 -4.33 -4.26 -29.54
N SER A 353 -4.36 -3.92 -30.84
CA SER A 353 -3.24 -4.12 -31.76
C SER A 353 -2.80 -2.78 -32.32
N MET A 354 -1.47 -2.54 -32.33
CA MET A 354 -0.89 -1.29 -32.80
C MET A 354 0.58 -1.48 -33.19
N ASN A 355 1.06 -0.71 -34.16
CA ASN A 355 2.40 -0.76 -34.66
C ASN A 355 3.08 0.60 -34.56
N ILE A 356 4.36 0.61 -34.19
CA ILE A 356 5.17 1.84 -34.13
C ILE A 356 6.22 1.76 -35.24
N ARG A 357 6.11 2.70 -36.18
CA ARG A 357 7.01 2.76 -37.34
C ARG A 357 8.38 3.28 -36.93
N ARG A 358 9.43 2.72 -37.54
CA ARG A 358 10.81 3.10 -37.23
C ARG A 358 11.09 4.56 -37.66
N GLY A 359 11.68 5.34 -36.73
CA GLY A 359 12.04 6.74 -36.98
C GLY A 359 10.82 7.69 -37.13
N LYS A 360 9.63 7.27 -36.74
CA LYS A 360 8.39 8.05 -36.83
C LYS A 360 7.80 8.32 -35.45
N ILE A 361 6.86 9.28 -35.38
CA ILE A 361 6.07 9.57 -34.19
C ILE A 361 4.69 8.95 -34.35
N THR A 362 4.41 7.93 -33.55
CA THR A 362 3.09 7.33 -33.44
C THR A 362 2.40 7.90 -32.20
N ALA A 363 1.24 8.51 -32.37
CA ALA A 363 0.47 9.07 -31.27
C ALA A 363 -0.66 8.14 -30.81
N ILE A 364 -0.91 8.10 -29.51
CA ILE A 364 -2.13 7.53 -28.93
C ILE A 364 -2.93 8.67 -28.30
N ILE A 365 -4.18 8.85 -28.74
CA ILE A 365 -5.11 9.85 -28.22
C ILE A 365 -6.37 9.20 -27.65
N GLY A 366 -7.12 9.92 -26.86
CA GLY A 366 -8.41 9.47 -26.29
C GLY A 366 -8.70 10.12 -24.95
N GLU A 367 -9.88 9.88 -24.40
CA GLU A 367 -10.31 10.43 -23.13
C GLU A 367 -9.45 9.95 -21.95
N SER A 368 -9.49 10.68 -20.82
CA SER A 368 -8.84 10.23 -19.59
C SER A 368 -9.45 8.91 -19.13
N GLY A 369 -8.61 7.92 -18.85
CA GLY A 369 -9.06 6.57 -18.46
C GLY A 369 -9.34 5.62 -19.63
N SER A 370 -9.08 5.99 -20.88
CA SER A 370 -9.26 5.11 -22.05
C SER A 370 -8.21 4.00 -22.18
N GLY A 371 -7.20 3.94 -21.30
CA GLY A 371 -6.19 2.87 -21.29
C GLY A 371 -4.82 3.24 -21.90
N LYS A 372 -4.62 4.47 -22.37
CA LYS A 372 -3.38 4.93 -23.03
C LYS A 372 -2.10 4.67 -22.22
N SER A 373 -2.05 5.19 -21.00
CA SER A 373 -0.90 4.98 -20.11
C SER A 373 -0.74 3.50 -19.71
N THR A 374 -1.84 2.73 -19.69
CA THR A 374 -1.77 1.28 -19.43
C THR A 374 -1.06 0.54 -20.57
N ILE A 375 -1.19 0.99 -21.84
CA ILE A 375 -0.41 0.43 -22.95
C ILE A 375 1.08 0.71 -22.71
N ALA A 376 1.46 1.96 -22.42
CA ALA A 376 2.86 2.32 -22.12
C ALA A 376 3.44 1.46 -20.99
N MET A 377 2.70 1.34 -19.87
CA MET A 377 3.11 0.51 -18.74
C MET A 377 3.18 -0.98 -19.09
N SER A 378 2.32 -1.47 -19.99
CA SER A 378 2.39 -2.86 -20.47
C SER A 378 3.63 -3.11 -21.30
N VAL A 379 3.97 -2.18 -22.22
CA VAL A 379 5.21 -2.25 -23.03
C VAL A 379 6.45 -2.22 -22.16
N LEU A 380 6.46 -1.40 -21.10
CA LEU A 380 7.56 -1.30 -20.14
C LEU A 380 7.59 -2.43 -19.10
N ASN A 381 6.58 -3.32 -19.12
CA ASN A 381 6.37 -4.36 -18.10
C ASN A 381 6.32 -3.80 -16.65
N LEU A 382 5.73 -2.61 -16.50
CA LEU A 382 5.59 -1.87 -15.23
C LEU A 382 4.13 -1.84 -14.73
N ILE A 383 3.35 -2.85 -15.07
CA ILE A 383 1.96 -2.95 -14.58
C ILE A 383 1.97 -3.32 -13.10
N ASP A 384 1.53 -2.38 -12.26
CA ASP A 384 1.42 -2.58 -10.82
C ASP A 384 0.26 -3.51 -10.45
N ASN A 385 0.47 -4.31 -9.38
CA ASN A 385 -0.62 -5.09 -8.79
C ASN A 385 -1.76 -4.17 -8.30
N PRO A 386 -3.04 -4.52 -8.58
CA PRO A 386 -3.56 -5.81 -9.04
C PRO A 386 -3.72 -5.93 -10.58
N GLY A 387 -2.98 -5.14 -11.37
CA GLY A 387 -2.98 -5.20 -12.82
C GLY A 387 -2.16 -6.38 -13.35
N LYS A 388 -2.51 -6.87 -14.55
CA LYS A 388 -1.76 -7.90 -15.26
C LYS A 388 -2.07 -7.89 -16.75
N VAL A 389 -1.04 -8.11 -17.57
CA VAL A 389 -1.23 -8.47 -18.98
C VAL A 389 -1.78 -9.90 -19.02
N VAL A 390 -2.98 -10.07 -19.57
CA VAL A 390 -3.69 -11.36 -19.61
C VAL A 390 -3.59 -12.05 -20.96
N ASN A 391 -3.41 -11.28 -22.03
CA ASN A 391 -3.27 -11.79 -23.40
C ASN A 391 -2.45 -10.82 -24.25
N GLY A 392 -1.95 -11.31 -25.37
CA GLY A 392 -1.24 -10.54 -26.39
C GLY A 392 0.26 -10.78 -26.42
N GLU A 393 0.90 -10.15 -27.40
CA GLU A 393 2.35 -10.15 -27.60
C GLU A 393 2.82 -8.71 -27.79
N ILE A 394 4.03 -8.41 -27.33
CA ILE A 394 4.70 -7.12 -27.51
C ILE A 394 6.07 -7.41 -28.12
N LEU A 395 6.22 -7.15 -29.41
CA LEU A 395 7.43 -7.48 -30.18
C LEU A 395 8.28 -6.22 -30.39
N LEU A 396 9.50 -6.21 -29.88
CA LEU A 396 10.52 -5.19 -30.18
C LEU A 396 11.54 -5.81 -31.16
N ASP A 397 11.64 -5.29 -32.37
CA ASP A 397 12.46 -5.88 -33.45
C ASP A 397 12.23 -7.41 -33.55
N GLY A 398 10.97 -7.87 -33.43
CA GLY A 398 10.59 -9.28 -33.49
C GLY A 398 10.79 -10.08 -32.18
N VAL A 399 11.33 -9.47 -31.13
CA VAL A 399 11.55 -10.13 -29.83
C VAL A 399 10.38 -9.85 -28.88
N ASP A 400 9.69 -10.89 -28.41
CA ASP A 400 8.56 -10.75 -27.49
C ASP A 400 9.01 -10.37 -26.08
N LEU A 401 8.72 -9.13 -25.68
CA LEU A 401 9.11 -8.57 -24.38
C LEU A 401 8.45 -9.29 -23.19
N LEU A 402 7.25 -9.85 -23.38
CA LEU A 402 6.49 -10.52 -22.31
C LEU A 402 7.05 -11.91 -21.97
N LYS A 403 7.83 -12.50 -22.88
CA LYS A 403 8.45 -13.83 -22.69
C LYS A 403 9.87 -13.78 -22.14
N LEU A 404 10.46 -12.58 -22.02
CA LEU A 404 11.83 -12.39 -21.55
C LEU A 404 11.96 -12.65 -20.05
N SER A 405 13.10 -13.22 -19.66
CA SER A 405 13.51 -13.31 -18.26
C SER A 405 13.88 -11.91 -17.70
N GLU A 406 13.83 -11.74 -16.38
CA GLU A 406 14.21 -10.46 -15.72
C GLU A 406 15.63 -9.99 -16.11
N LYS A 407 16.54 -10.90 -16.38
CA LYS A 407 17.92 -10.59 -16.79
C LYS A 407 17.98 -10.05 -18.21
N GLU A 408 17.19 -10.58 -19.12
CA GLU A 408 17.11 -10.14 -20.51
C GLU A 408 16.39 -8.79 -20.60
N GLN A 409 15.33 -8.60 -19.81
CA GLN A 409 14.60 -7.34 -19.71
C GLN A 409 15.51 -6.18 -19.28
N LYS A 410 16.44 -6.39 -18.32
CA LYS A 410 17.43 -5.38 -17.90
C LYS A 410 18.36 -4.90 -19.01
N ASN A 411 18.54 -5.69 -20.08
CA ASN A 411 19.36 -5.31 -21.22
C ASN A 411 18.57 -4.51 -22.28
N ILE A 412 17.25 -4.47 -22.17
CA ILE A 412 16.36 -3.78 -23.12
C ILE A 412 15.89 -2.45 -22.54
N TYR A 413 15.36 -2.46 -21.31
CA TYR A 413 14.86 -1.25 -20.69
C TYR A 413 16.01 -0.31 -20.28
N GLY A 414 15.90 0.95 -20.67
CA GLY A 414 16.93 1.97 -20.51
C GLY A 414 18.00 1.99 -21.61
N LYS A 415 18.09 0.94 -22.45
CA LYS A 415 19.02 0.85 -23.59
C LYS A 415 18.29 0.90 -24.93
N GLU A 416 17.31 0.03 -25.13
CA GLU A 416 16.54 -0.06 -26.37
C GLU A 416 15.23 0.73 -26.27
N ILE A 417 14.64 0.79 -25.07
CA ILE A 417 13.41 1.52 -24.75
C ILE A 417 13.68 2.50 -23.61
N SER A 418 13.36 3.78 -23.82
CA SER A 418 13.33 4.81 -22.77
C SER A 418 11.91 5.34 -22.57
N ALA A 419 11.64 5.97 -21.41
CA ALA A 419 10.32 6.48 -21.10
C ALA A 419 10.37 7.83 -20.39
N VAL A 420 9.37 8.68 -20.69
CA VAL A 420 9.02 9.90 -19.97
C VAL A 420 7.62 9.68 -19.40
N PHE A 421 7.51 9.70 -18.06
CA PHE A 421 6.27 9.41 -17.34
C PHE A 421 5.43 10.68 -17.10
N GLN A 422 4.13 10.52 -16.95
CA GLN A 422 3.15 11.59 -16.74
C GLN A 422 3.41 12.39 -15.45
N GLU A 423 3.91 11.76 -14.38
CA GLU A 423 4.18 12.41 -13.09
C GLU A 423 5.70 12.53 -12.81
N PRO A 424 6.35 13.64 -13.23
CA PRO A 424 7.80 13.77 -13.16
C PRO A 424 8.37 13.81 -11.74
N VAL A 425 7.61 14.36 -10.80
CA VAL A 425 8.05 14.45 -9.40
C VAL A 425 8.07 13.08 -8.73
N SER A 426 7.11 12.21 -9.10
CA SER A 426 7.01 10.84 -8.58
C SER A 426 8.01 9.88 -9.25
N ALA A 427 8.41 10.18 -10.49
CA ALA A 427 9.34 9.35 -11.26
C ALA A 427 10.81 9.55 -10.85
N LEU A 428 11.15 10.70 -10.27
CA LEU A 428 12.50 10.97 -9.75
C LEU A 428 12.58 10.60 -8.26
N ASN A 429 13.68 9.94 -7.86
CA ASN A 429 13.92 9.61 -6.46
C ASN A 429 14.22 10.89 -5.65
N PRO A 430 13.34 11.31 -4.72
CA PRO A 430 13.48 12.60 -4.06
C PRO A 430 14.73 12.74 -3.17
N VAL A 431 15.28 11.62 -2.68
CA VAL A 431 16.43 11.59 -1.76
C VAL A 431 17.77 11.30 -2.45
N VAL A 432 17.78 11.24 -3.80
CA VAL A 432 18.99 11.03 -4.60
C VAL A 432 19.21 12.24 -5.50
N LYS A 433 20.44 12.79 -5.53
CA LYS A 433 20.77 13.94 -6.37
C LYS A 433 20.52 13.66 -7.84
N VAL A 434 20.09 14.69 -8.59
CA VAL A 434 19.85 14.64 -10.04
C VAL A 434 21.06 14.06 -10.79
N LYS A 435 22.28 14.51 -10.47
CA LYS A 435 23.54 13.99 -11.02
C LYS A 435 23.61 12.47 -11.00
N LYS A 436 23.33 11.87 -9.84
CA LYS A 436 23.45 10.42 -9.66
C LYS A 436 22.42 9.67 -10.51
N GLN A 437 21.20 10.18 -10.57
CA GLN A 437 20.12 9.56 -11.34
C GLN A 437 20.37 9.68 -12.85
N MET A 438 20.76 10.86 -13.35
CA MET A 438 21.06 11.05 -14.77
C MET A 438 22.27 10.23 -15.23
N MET A 439 23.33 10.21 -14.43
CA MET A 439 24.52 9.43 -14.76
C MET A 439 24.25 7.92 -14.75
N GLU A 440 23.37 7.45 -13.89
CA GLU A 440 22.97 6.05 -13.83
C GLU A 440 22.33 5.59 -15.16
N CYS A 441 21.50 6.42 -15.79
CA CYS A 441 20.90 6.09 -17.10
C CYS A 441 21.96 5.81 -18.18
N ILE A 442 23.10 6.45 -18.11
CA ILE A 442 24.18 6.26 -19.09
C ILE A 442 25.08 5.08 -18.68
N THR A 443 25.52 5.06 -17.42
CA THR A 443 26.58 4.15 -16.97
C THR A 443 26.11 2.72 -16.76
N LEU A 444 24.81 2.49 -16.59
CA LEU A 444 24.24 1.14 -16.50
C LEU A 444 24.46 0.31 -17.77
N HIS A 445 24.37 0.96 -18.92
CA HIS A 445 24.39 0.28 -20.22
C HIS A 445 25.66 0.55 -21.04
N ASN A 446 26.37 1.65 -20.73
CA ASN A 446 27.55 2.09 -21.47
C ASN A 446 28.78 2.16 -20.57
N LYS A 447 29.87 1.50 -20.95
CA LYS A 447 31.16 1.60 -20.27
C LYS A 447 31.93 2.83 -20.76
N ILE A 448 31.46 4.02 -20.35
CA ILE A 448 32.14 5.29 -20.66
C ILE A 448 32.78 5.90 -19.40
N PRO A 449 33.84 6.73 -19.53
CA PRO A 449 34.43 7.44 -18.42
C PRO A 449 33.43 8.33 -17.70
N HIS A 450 33.54 8.45 -16.37
CA HIS A 450 32.63 9.22 -15.53
C HIS A 450 32.55 10.71 -15.96
N GLU A 451 33.65 11.28 -16.39
CA GLU A 451 33.73 12.66 -16.88
C GLU A 451 32.91 12.86 -18.15
N GLU A 452 33.03 11.92 -19.09
CA GLU A 452 32.26 11.94 -20.35
C GLU A 452 30.75 11.78 -20.07
N ALA A 453 30.35 10.87 -19.17
CA ALA A 453 28.96 10.69 -18.77
C ALA A 453 28.41 11.99 -18.14
N TYR A 454 29.21 12.67 -17.32
CA TYR A 454 28.83 13.93 -16.70
C TYR A 454 28.60 15.05 -17.73
N GLU A 455 29.51 15.24 -18.68
CA GLU A 455 29.36 16.25 -19.74
C GLU A 455 28.15 15.97 -20.64
N ARG A 456 27.88 14.70 -20.99
CA ARG A 456 26.65 14.31 -21.72
C ARG A 456 25.38 14.67 -20.96
N CYS A 457 25.34 14.48 -19.65
CA CYS A 457 24.21 14.90 -18.80
C CYS A 457 24.03 16.42 -18.80
N ILE A 458 25.12 17.18 -18.68
CA ILE A 458 25.09 18.65 -18.74
C ILE A 458 24.55 19.13 -20.09
N ASP A 459 24.99 18.54 -21.18
CA ASP A 459 24.54 18.92 -22.52
C ASP A 459 23.07 18.57 -22.76
N ALA A 460 22.59 17.44 -22.26
CA ALA A 460 21.17 17.08 -22.31
C ALA A 460 20.32 18.09 -21.51
N LEU A 461 20.77 18.53 -20.31
CA LEU A 461 20.08 19.56 -19.55
C LEU A 461 20.06 20.92 -20.27
N LYS A 462 21.12 21.27 -21.02
CA LYS A 462 21.13 22.49 -21.83
C LYS A 462 20.14 22.40 -23.00
N LYS A 463 20.03 21.23 -23.69
CA LYS A 463 19.05 21.00 -24.76
C LYS A 463 17.63 21.26 -24.29
N VAL A 464 17.25 20.83 -23.09
CA VAL A 464 15.91 21.10 -22.50
C VAL A 464 15.83 22.50 -21.84
N ARG A 465 16.72 23.42 -22.20
CA ARG A 465 16.80 24.80 -21.66
C ARG A 465 16.83 24.88 -20.15
N MET A 466 17.51 23.96 -19.48
CA MET A 466 17.72 24.05 -18.04
C MET A 466 18.79 25.10 -17.75
N ARG A 467 18.40 26.19 -17.07
CA ARG A 467 19.38 27.19 -16.61
C ARG A 467 20.22 26.59 -15.47
N ASN A 468 21.49 27.00 -15.38
CA ASN A 468 22.41 26.55 -14.32
C ASN A 468 22.52 25.03 -14.21
N SER A 469 22.67 24.33 -15.34
CA SER A 469 22.67 22.84 -15.41
C SER A 469 23.61 22.21 -14.39
N LYS A 470 24.83 22.80 -14.16
CA LYS A 470 25.77 22.29 -13.14
C LYS A 470 25.22 22.38 -11.71
N GLU A 471 24.51 23.47 -11.38
CA GLU A 471 23.87 23.62 -10.07
C GLU A 471 22.70 22.64 -9.91
N VAL A 472 21.89 22.46 -10.95
CA VAL A 472 20.76 21.52 -10.96
C VAL A 472 21.22 20.08 -10.74
N MET A 473 22.35 19.68 -11.30
CA MET A 473 22.94 18.35 -11.08
C MET A 473 23.21 18.04 -9.60
N GLU A 474 23.54 19.06 -8.80
CA GLU A 474 23.85 18.89 -7.37
C GLU A 474 22.61 18.98 -6.46
N LYS A 475 21.43 19.34 -7.00
CA LYS A 475 20.16 19.42 -6.28
C LYS A 475 19.46 18.06 -6.17
N TYR A 476 18.55 17.99 -5.20
CA TYR A 476 17.59 16.90 -5.06
C TYR A 476 16.28 17.26 -5.77
N PRO A 477 15.50 16.28 -6.27
CA PRO A 477 14.22 16.57 -6.95
C PRO A 477 13.23 17.39 -6.13
N PHE A 478 13.18 17.22 -4.80
CA PHE A 478 12.29 18.00 -3.93
C PHE A 478 12.65 19.51 -3.84
N GLU A 479 13.86 19.90 -4.27
CA GLU A 479 14.29 21.29 -4.34
C GLU A 479 13.93 21.98 -5.67
N LEU A 480 13.27 21.24 -6.58
CA LEU A 480 12.99 21.66 -7.96
C LEU A 480 11.48 21.79 -8.20
N SER A 481 11.09 22.64 -9.13
CA SER A 481 9.68 22.71 -9.56
C SER A 481 9.29 21.50 -10.42
N GLY A 482 7.98 21.20 -10.51
CA GLY A 482 7.47 20.09 -11.35
C GLY A 482 7.93 20.19 -12.81
N GLY A 483 7.90 21.40 -13.40
CA GLY A 483 8.41 21.62 -14.75
C GLY A 483 9.91 21.45 -14.90
N MET A 484 10.71 21.67 -13.83
CA MET A 484 12.13 21.32 -13.84
C MET A 484 12.35 19.82 -13.78
N CYS A 485 11.60 19.11 -12.93
CA CYS A 485 11.66 17.65 -12.86
C CYS A 485 11.28 17.02 -14.21
N GLN A 486 10.27 17.54 -14.89
CA GLN A 486 9.86 17.06 -16.21
C GLN A 486 10.96 17.24 -17.27
N ARG A 487 11.60 18.41 -17.31
CA ARG A 487 12.74 18.63 -18.19
C ARG A 487 13.93 17.73 -17.87
N ILE A 488 14.17 17.42 -16.61
CA ILE A 488 15.20 16.44 -16.20
C ILE A 488 14.85 15.06 -16.72
N MET A 489 13.60 14.59 -16.60
CA MET A 489 13.20 13.30 -17.16
C MET A 489 13.39 13.22 -18.68
N ILE A 490 13.04 14.29 -19.39
CA ILE A 490 13.27 14.35 -20.84
C ILE A 490 14.78 14.33 -21.14
N ALA A 491 15.59 15.06 -20.37
CA ALA A 491 17.04 15.01 -20.49
C ALA A 491 17.60 13.60 -20.22
N MET A 492 17.04 12.86 -19.26
CA MET A 492 17.40 11.45 -18.99
C MET A 492 17.05 10.55 -20.20
N ALA A 493 15.91 10.77 -20.84
CA ALA A 493 15.53 10.04 -22.05
C ALA A 493 16.45 10.37 -23.25
N ILE A 494 16.90 11.63 -23.36
CA ILE A 494 17.85 12.06 -24.43
C ILE A 494 19.21 11.37 -24.27
N VAL A 495 19.72 11.20 -23.04
CA VAL A 495 21.05 10.60 -22.83
C VAL A 495 21.09 9.08 -22.95
N SER A 496 19.92 8.41 -23.00
CA SER A 496 19.86 6.95 -23.06
C SER A 496 20.13 6.37 -24.46
N ASP A 497 20.11 7.20 -25.52
CA ASP A 497 20.31 6.78 -26.93
C ASP A 497 19.47 5.55 -27.34
N SER A 498 18.22 5.49 -26.90
CA SER A 498 17.33 4.35 -27.13
C SER A 498 16.75 4.34 -28.55
N LYS A 499 16.31 3.15 -29.03
CA LYS A 499 15.63 3.02 -30.34
C LYS A 499 14.22 3.56 -30.33
N ILE A 500 13.54 3.45 -29.16
CA ILE A 500 12.19 3.93 -28.98
C ILE A 500 12.07 4.73 -27.68
N LEU A 501 11.40 5.87 -27.77
CA LEU A 501 11.02 6.72 -26.64
C LEU A 501 9.51 6.67 -26.45
N ILE A 502 9.07 6.21 -25.28
CA ILE A 502 7.68 6.29 -24.85
C ILE A 502 7.50 7.60 -24.07
N ALA A 503 6.68 8.50 -24.56
CA ALA A 503 6.43 9.81 -23.95
C ALA A 503 4.95 9.93 -23.53
N ASP A 504 4.68 9.71 -22.23
CA ASP A 504 3.34 9.78 -21.67
C ASP A 504 3.09 11.19 -21.10
N GLU A 505 2.28 11.98 -21.80
CA GLU A 505 1.97 13.40 -21.54
C GLU A 505 3.23 14.26 -21.27
N PRO A 506 4.24 14.27 -22.15
CA PRO A 506 5.56 14.85 -21.87
C PRO A 506 5.55 16.36 -21.65
N THR A 507 4.49 17.06 -22.00
CA THR A 507 4.37 18.53 -21.87
C THR A 507 3.27 18.96 -20.92
N SER A 508 2.61 18.03 -20.23
CA SER A 508 1.56 18.35 -19.26
C SER A 508 2.10 19.20 -18.11
N GLY A 509 1.38 20.28 -17.77
CA GLY A 509 1.79 21.18 -16.69
C GLY A 509 2.95 22.13 -17.01
N LEU A 510 3.41 22.20 -18.25
CA LEU A 510 4.40 23.17 -18.73
C LEU A 510 3.75 24.42 -19.32
N ASP A 511 4.42 25.56 -19.22
CA ASP A 511 4.01 26.74 -19.95
C ASP A 511 4.26 26.58 -21.47
N LEU A 512 3.48 27.31 -22.29
CA LEU A 512 3.51 27.21 -23.76
C LEU A 512 4.91 27.40 -24.38
N THR A 513 5.74 28.24 -23.76
CA THR A 513 7.10 28.52 -24.27
C THR A 513 8.01 27.32 -24.06
N VAL A 514 7.95 26.70 -22.88
CA VAL A 514 8.72 25.50 -22.55
C VAL A 514 8.16 24.29 -23.32
N GLN A 515 6.84 24.18 -23.46
CA GLN A 515 6.19 23.14 -24.25
C GLN A 515 6.72 23.14 -25.70
N ALA A 516 6.73 24.30 -26.37
CA ALA A 516 7.25 24.40 -27.73
C ALA A 516 8.70 23.93 -27.86
N VAL A 517 9.54 24.26 -26.88
CA VAL A 517 10.94 23.80 -26.85
C VAL A 517 11.05 22.28 -26.70
N ILE A 518 10.27 21.69 -25.82
CA ILE A 518 10.27 20.24 -25.61
C ILE A 518 9.80 19.51 -26.87
N LEU A 519 8.76 20.01 -27.53
CA LEU A 519 8.27 19.43 -28.78
C LEU A 519 9.33 19.52 -29.90
N GLU A 520 10.08 20.62 -29.96
CA GLU A 520 11.20 20.77 -30.90
C GLU A 520 12.34 19.77 -30.61
N GLU A 521 12.68 19.56 -29.32
CA GLU A 521 13.68 18.54 -28.96
C GLU A 521 13.20 17.11 -29.25
N LEU A 522 11.92 16.80 -29.05
CA LEU A 522 11.36 15.50 -29.45
C LEU A 522 11.43 15.31 -30.97
N LYS A 523 11.20 16.35 -31.78
CA LYS A 523 11.42 16.27 -33.24
C LYS A 523 12.86 15.97 -33.60
N LYS A 524 13.83 16.61 -32.95
CA LYS A 524 15.26 16.34 -33.18
C LYS A 524 15.65 14.92 -32.79
N ILE A 525 15.06 14.37 -31.70
CA ILE A 525 15.24 12.98 -31.30
C ILE A 525 14.73 12.05 -32.41
N ARG A 526 13.51 12.29 -32.93
CA ARG A 526 12.98 11.52 -34.07
C ARG A 526 13.89 11.64 -35.29
N ASP A 527 14.33 12.85 -35.61
CA ASP A 527 15.20 13.12 -36.80
C ASP A 527 16.56 12.45 -36.67
N SER A 528 17.00 12.08 -35.45
CA SER A 528 18.18 11.23 -35.22
C SER A 528 17.92 9.73 -35.42
N GLY A 529 16.69 9.32 -35.79
CA GLY A 529 16.31 7.94 -36.06
C GLY A 529 15.59 7.23 -34.94
N VAL A 530 15.32 7.89 -33.83
CA VAL A 530 14.57 7.34 -32.68
C VAL A 530 13.07 7.37 -32.97
N SER A 531 12.40 6.25 -32.76
CA SER A 531 10.95 6.16 -32.89
C SER A 531 10.28 6.68 -31.61
N ILE A 532 9.15 7.37 -31.72
CA ILE A 532 8.48 7.94 -30.54
C ILE A 532 7.04 7.44 -30.46
N LEU A 533 6.68 6.86 -29.31
CA LEU A 533 5.30 6.64 -28.92
C LEU A 533 4.84 7.82 -28.05
N LEU A 534 4.03 8.70 -28.63
CA LEU A 534 3.53 9.90 -27.96
C LEU A 534 2.11 9.67 -27.45
N ILE A 535 1.93 9.72 -26.15
CA ILE A 535 0.62 9.65 -25.51
C ILE A 535 0.24 11.06 -25.05
N THR A 536 -0.90 11.57 -25.54
CA THR A 536 -1.40 12.90 -25.15
C THR A 536 -2.90 13.00 -25.37
N HIS A 537 -3.53 13.93 -24.67
CA HIS A 537 -4.91 14.33 -24.91
C HIS A 537 -5.01 15.66 -25.70
N ASP A 538 -3.87 16.29 -26.03
CA ASP A 538 -3.82 17.55 -26.78
C ASP A 538 -3.72 17.28 -28.28
N LEU A 539 -4.85 17.49 -28.97
CA LEU A 539 -4.95 17.30 -30.43
C LEU A 539 -4.05 18.26 -31.21
N GLY A 540 -3.76 19.46 -30.67
CA GLY A 540 -2.86 20.43 -31.30
C GLY A 540 -1.41 19.91 -31.37
N ILE A 541 -0.95 19.21 -30.31
CA ILE A 541 0.35 18.55 -30.27
C ILE A 541 0.38 17.41 -31.29
N VAL A 542 -0.67 16.58 -31.32
CA VAL A 542 -0.76 15.45 -32.27
C VAL A 542 -0.69 15.92 -33.71
N ALA A 543 -1.50 16.93 -34.08
CA ALA A 543 -1.51 17.50 -35.43
C ALA A 543 -0.13 18.08 -35.84
N GLN A 544 0.66 18.56 -34.89
CA GLN A 544 1.98 19.13 -35.14
C GLN A 544 3.12 18.10 -35.18
N MET A 545 2.96 16.99 -34.46
CA MET A 545 4.05 16.07 -34.15
C MET A 545 3.91 14.69 -34.80
N ALA A 546 2.69 14.13 -34.81
CA ALA A 546 2.47 12.74 -35.15
C ALA A 546 2.51 12.47 -36.66
N ASP A 547 3.05 11.33 -37.04
CA ASP A 547 2.95 10.76 -38.37
C ASP A 547 1.73 9.83 -38.50
N TYR A 548 1.44 9.06 -37.42
CA TYR A 548 0.35 8.10 -37.35
C TYR A 548 -0.36 8.20 -35.99
N VAL A 549 -1.66 7.94 -35.95
CA VAL A 549 -2.50 8.15 -34.77
C VAL A 549 -3.37 6.93 -34.51
N TYR A 550 -3.45 6.51 -33.25
CA TYR A 550 -4.42 5.58 -32.71
C TYR A 550 -5.38 6.32 -31.78
N VAL A 551 -6.67 6.21 -32.02
CA VAL A 551 -7.73 6.80 -31.19
C VAL A 551 -8.25 5.71 -30.27
N MET A 552 -8.12 5.90 -28.94
CA MET A 552 -8.55 4.96 -27.93
C MET A 552 -9.80 5.40 -27.20
N SER A 553 -10.73 4.47 -27.02
CA SER A 553 -11.91 4.62 -26.20
C SER A 553 -12.18 3.31 -25.44
N ASN A 554 -12.54 3.41 -24.14
CA ASN A 554 -12.93 2.27 -23.31
C ASN A 554 -11.97 1.04 -23.34
N GLY A 555 -10.68 1.28 -23.51
CA GLY A 555 -9.67 0.24 -23.55
C GLY A 555 -9.46 -0.42 -24.91
N GLU A 556 -10.10 0.06 -25.97
CA GLU A 556 -10.01 -0.46 -27.34
C GLU A 556 -9.56 0.64 -28.30
N VAL A 557 -9.02 0.27 -29.46
CA VAL A 557 -8.73 1.19 -30.56
C VAL A 557 -10.00 1.34 -31.39
N GLU A 558 -10.55 2.55 -31.44
CA GLU A 558 -11.74 2.86 -32.24
C GLU A 558 -11.37 3.21 -33.69
N GLU A 559 -10.28 3.93 -33.88
CA GLU A 559 -9.83 4.40 -35.20
C GLU A 559 -8.30 4.50 -35.22
N SER A 560 -7.69 4.25 -36.37
CA SER A 560 -6.26 4.46 -36.58
C SER A 560 -5.96 4.86 -38.03
N GLY A 561 -4.94 5.67 -38.22
CA GLY A 561 -4.60 6.14 -39.54
C GLY A 561 -3.51 7.20 -39.56
N ASN A 562 -3.17 7.67 -40.75
CA ASN A 562 -2.31 8.84 -40.90
C ASN A 562 -2.94 10.06 -40.22
N VAL A 563 -2.13 10.91 -39.63
CA VAL A 563 -2.62 12.10 -38.92
C VAL A 563 -3.56 12.97 -39.74
N TYR A 564 -3.28 13.15 -41.04
CA TYR A 564 -4.13 13.96 -41.91
C TYR A 564 -5.52 13.35 -42.15
N ASP A 565 -5.61 12.04 -42.27
CA ASP A 565 -6.88 11.33 -42.51
C ASP A 565 -7.77 11.35 -41.30
N ILE A 566 -7.19 11.09 -40.12
CA ILE A 566 -7.91 11.17 -38.84
C ILE A 566 -8.49 12.57 -38.60
N PHE A 567 -7.68 13.62 -38.76
CA PHE A 567 -8.16 14.99 -38.52
C PHE A 567 -9.15 15.51 -39.57
N LYS A 568 -9.13 14.94 -40.79
CA LYS A 568 -10.11 15.29 -41.82
C LYS A 568 -11.51 14.75 -41.53
N ASN A 569 -11.61 13.63 -40.84
CA ASN A 569 -12.88 13.02 -40.43
C ASN A 569 -13.52 13.74 -39.22
N TYR A 570 -12.76 14.55 -38.48
CA TYR A 570 -13.22 15.32 -37.32
C TYR A 570 -13.54 16.80 -37.62
N GLN A 571 -13.48 17.24 -38.88
CA GLN A 571 -13.99 18.54 -39.35
C GLN A 571 -15.46 18.42 -39.82
#